data_4ca6f57d561a846e8177b6c8401be6cc
#
_entry.id   4ca6f57d561a846e8177b6c8401be6cc
#
_cell.length_a   1.000
_cell.length_b   1.000
_cell.length_c   1.000
_cell.angle_alpha   90.00
_cell.angle_beta   90.00
_cell.angle_gamma   90.00
#
_symmetry.space_group_name_H-M   'P 1'
#
loop_
_entity.id
_entity.type
_entity.pdbx_description
1 polymer ?
#
loop_
_entity_poly.entity_id
_entity_poly.type
_entity_poly.pdbx_seq_one_letter_code
_entity_poly.pdbx_strand_id
1 'polypeptide(L)'
;MRNLTLRHLRAAQEIARHGTIVRAANTLGLTPPAITIQLKQIEEDAGVILFDRTNDGLRPTAAGLAFIDAAQMIEERLRQLDDEIDAIKGVRAGTLALGVVSTAKYFAPRLMATFKNTHPDIAVSLTIGNRAEIIAKLKNHDVDIALMGRSPSDMPLHSVVFGDHPLVMIAPPDHPLAKRRDITKEEIAREHFLIREPGSGTRISLEIFLGEIPGKLEDLGTEMSSNETIKQAVMAGLGIAFISAHTIAMELEFGKLVTLDVIGMPIRRQWFSVTRTDRTISPAMNAFQVFLRQRGAQCLPFFNKLYPMQQEPG
;
A
#
# COMPACT_ATOMS: atom_id res chain seq x y z
N MET A 1 -20.51 5.44 29.69
CA MET A 1 -19.39 4.52 29.38
C MET A 1 -18.39 4.40 30.56
N ARG A 2 -18.89 4.13 31.78
CA ARG A 2 -18.01 4.08 32.97
C ARG A 2 -17.30 2.72 33.18
N ASN A 3 -17.80 1.67 32.55
CA ASN A 3 -17.27 0.30 32.70
C ASN A 3 -16.57 -0.24 31.45
N LEU A 4 -16.20 0.65 30.51
CA LEU A 4 -15.52 0.29 29.29
C LEU A 4 -14.12 -0.26 29.58
N THR A 5 -13.78 -1.39 28.99
CA THR A 5 -12.48 -2.04 29.10
C THR A 5 -11.83 -2.21 27.74
N LEU A 6 -10.50 -2.41 27.68
CA LEU A 6 -9.79 -2.72 26.44
C LEU A 6 -10.31 -3.98 25.73
N ARG A 7 -10.84 -4.95 26.50
CA ARG A 7 -11.49 -6.13 25.91
C ARG A 7 -12.73 -5.78 25.12
N HIS A 8 -13.51 -4.83 25.63
CA HIS A 8 -14.70 -4.32 24.94
C HIS A 8 -14.33 -3.60 23.63
N LEU A 9 -13.28 -2.78 23.63
CA LEU A 9 -12.80 -2.10 22.44
C LEU A 9 -12.40 -3.10 21.35
N ARG A 10 -11.58 -4.09 21.70
CA ARG A 10 -11.13 -5.17 20.81
C ARG A 10 -12.28 -6.02 20.27
N ALA A 11 -13.26 -6.33 21.13
CA ALA A 11 -14.43 -7.09 20.69
C ALA A 11 -15.21 -6.34 19.60
N ALA A 12 -15.48 -5.05 19.77
CA ALA A 12 -16.18 -4.24 18.79
C ALA A 12 -15.39 -4.12 17.46
N GLN A 13 -14.08 -3.91 17.55
CA GLN A 13 -13.21 -3.83 16.36
C GLN A 13 -13.20 -5.14 15.57
N GLU A 14 -13.06 -6.30 16.24
CA GLU A 14 -13.04 -7.59 15.55
C GLU A 14 -14.41 -8.00 15.01
N ILE A 15 -15.50 -7.59 15.66
CA ILE A 15 -16.86 -7.74 15.09
C ILE A 15 -16.98 -6.93 13.80
N ALA A 16 -16.54 -5.68 13.80
CA ALA A 16 -16.57 -4.82 12.60
C ALA A 16 -15.71 -5.37 11.46
N ARG A 17 -14.51 -5.85 11.79
CA ARG A 17 -13.57 -6.42 10.82
C ARG A 17 -14.10 -7.68 10.14
N HIS A 18 -14.76 -8.55 10.88
CA HIS A 18 -15.16 -9.88 10.42
C HIS A 18 -16.64 -10.01 10.05
N GLY A 19 -17.46 -9.05 10.45
CA GLY A 19 -18.91 -9.05 10.22
C GLY A 19 -19.69 -10.12 10.99
N THR A 20 -19.03 -10.97 11.81
CA THR A 20 -19.68 -12.06 12.56
C THR A 20 -19.07 -12.28 13.92
N ILE A 21 -19.93 -12.57 14.92
CA ILE A 21 -19.50 -12.91 16.30
C ILE A 21 -18.53 -14.12 16.32
N VAL A 22 -18.82 -15.14 15.50
CA VAL A 22 -18.02 -16.39 15.50
C VAL A 22 -16.59 -16.11 15.05
N ARG A 23 -16.41 -15.35 13.97
CA ARG A 23 -15.05 -15.00 13.48
C ARG A 23 -14.32 -14.09 14.44
N ALA A 24 -14.99 -13.09 15.00
CA ALA A 24 -14.41 -12.23 16.02
C ALA A 24 -13.96 -13.01 17.26
N ALA A 25 -14.78 -13.96 17.72
CA ALA A 25 -14.45 -14.84 18.85
C ALA A 25 -13.20 -15.69 18.56
N ASN A 26 -13.13 -16.29 17.38
CA ASN A 26 -11.96 -17.10 16.96
C ASN A 26 -10.67 -16.26 16.96
N THR A 27 -10.72 -15.05 16.42
CA THR A 27 -9.55 -14.14 16.38
C THR A 27 -9.07 -13.75 17.76
N LEU A 28 -10.01 -13.53 18.71
CA LEU A 28 -9.70 -13.12 20.08
C LEU A 28 -9.41 -14.32 21.03
N GLY A 29 -9.51 -15.55 20.56
CA GLY A 29 -9.35 -16.74 21.40
C GLY A 29 -10.46 -16.86 22.45
N LEU A 30 -11.67 -16.38 22.14
CA LEU A 30 -12.84 -16.37 23.03
C LEU A 30 -13.97 -17.24 22.47
N THR A 31 -15.00 -17.47 23.28
CA THR A 31 -16.23 -18.15 22.83
C THR A 31 -17.23 -17.14 22.23
N PRO A 32 -18.05 -17.53 21.24
CA PRO A 32 -19.10 -16.67 20.70
C PRO A 32 -20.05 -16.08 21.75
N PRO A 33 -20.50 -16.82 22.77
CA PRO A 33 -21.29 -16.26 23.87
C PRO A 33 -20.55 -15.14 24.62
N ALA A 34 -19.22 -15.26 24.85
CA ALA A 34 -18.43 -14.25 25.54
C ALA A 34 -18.41 -12.93 24.74
N ILE A 35 -18.21 -12.99 23.44
CA ILE A 35 -18.26 -11.80 22.57
C ILE A 35 -19.65 -11.20 22.54
N THR A 36 -20.71 -12.02 22.50
CA THR A 36 -22.10 -11.55 22.55
C THR A 36 -22.38 -10.77 23.85
N ILE A 37 -21.91 -11.28 24.99
CA ILE A 37 -22.06 -10.62 26.29
C ILE A 37 -21.29 -9.30 26.29
N GLN A 38 -20.06 -9.27 25.80
CA GLN A 38 -19.26 -8.05 25.70
C GLN A 38 -19.95 -6.99 24.84
N LEU A 39 -20.44 -7.36 23.65
CA LEU A 39 -21.17 -6.45 22.80
C LEU A 39 -22.42 -5.87 23.50
N LYS A 40 -23.20 -6.73 24.13
CA LYS A 40 -24.40 -6.30 24.87
C LYS A 40 -24.04 -5.32 26.00
N GLN A 41 -22.98 -5.59 26.76
CA GLN A 41 -22.49 -4.69 27.82
C GLN A 41 -22.04 -3.32 27.28
N ILE A 42 -21.37 -3.29 26.11
CA ILE A 42 -20.97 -2.04 25.47
C ILE A 42 -22.21 -1.23 25.06
N GLU A 43 -23.18 -1.86 24.42
CA GLU A 43 -24.40 -1.23 23.94
C GLU A 43 -25.26 -0.72 25.11
N GLU A 44 -25.39 -1.51 26.18
CA GLU A 44 -26.06 -1.09 27.41
C GLU A 44 -25.37 0.12 28.07
N ASP A 45 -24.03 0.11 28.14
CA ASP A 45 -23.25 1.20 28.76
C ASP A 45 -23.22 2.47 27.86
N ALA A 46 -23.32 2.29 26.55
CA ALA A 46 -23.44 3.38 25.57
C ALA A 46 -24.88 3.90 25.43
N GLY A 47 -25.89 3.11 25.77
CA GLY A 47 -27.31 3.45 25.62
C GLY A 47 -27.78 3.45 24.16
N VAL A 48 -27.00 2.88 23.24
CA VAL A 48 -27.29 2.82 21.80
C VAL A 48 -26.80 1.50 21.20
N ILE A 49 -27.46 1.06 20.13
CA ILE A 49 -27.04 -0.12 19.36
C ILE A 49 -25.82 0.27 18.50
N LEU A 50 -24.76 -0.50 18.59
CA LEU A 50 -23.53 -0.30 17.82
C LEU A 50 -23.49 -1.12 16.53
N PHE A 51 -24.20 -2.27 16.48
CA PHE A 51 -24.21 -3.13 15.31
C PHE A 51 -25.63 -3.57 14.94
N ASP A 52 -26.00 -3.33 13.69
CA ASP A 52 -27.23 -3.83 13.09
C ASP A 52 -27.05 -5.29 12.64
N ARG A 53 -28.06 -6.11 12.85
CA ARG A 53 -28.14 -7.46 12.27
C ARG A 53 -28.68 -7.39 10.85
N THR A 54 -27.90 -7.88 9.91
CA THR A 54 -28.26 -7.98 8.50
C THR A 54 -28.28 -9.46 8.06
N ASN A 55 -28.81 -9.75 6.88
CA ASN A 55 -28.76 -11.10 6.32
C ASN A 55 -27.32 -11.62 6.13
N ASP A 56 -26.37 -10.73 5.95
CA ASP A 56 -24.95 -11.05 5.72
C ASP A 56 -24.11 -10.99 7.01
N GLY A 57 -24.71 -10.72 8.17
CA GLY A 57 -24.00 -10.63 9.45
C GLY A 57 -24.27 -9.34 10.23
N LEU A 58 -23.25 -8.85 10.90
CA LEU A 58 -23.27 -7.62 11.71
C LEU A 58 -22.62 -6.46 10.95
N ARG A 59 -23.30 -5.33 10.89
CA ARG A 59 -22.78 -4.10 10.30
C ARG A 59 -22.80 -2.98 11.35
N PRO A 60 -21.70 -2.17 11.46
CA PRO A 60 -21.67 -1.05 12.37
C PRO A 60 -22.73 -0.01 12.02
N THR A 61 -23.44 0.50 13.03
CA THR A 61 -24.28 1.70 12.93
C THR A 61 -23.39 2.95 12.87
N ALA A 62 -23.96 4.14 12.70
CA ALA A 62 -23.23 5.40 12.83
C ALA A 62 -22.55 5.53 14.21
N ALA A 63 -23.24 5.13 15.29
CA ALA A 63 -22.68 5.07 16.64
C ALA A 63 -21.58 4.00 16.76
N GLY A 64 -21.76 2.84 16.08
CA GLY A 64 -20.76 1.79 16.00
C GLY A 64 -19.48 2.24 15.31
N LEU A 65 -19.57 2.96 14.20
CA LEU A 65 -18.41 3.53 13.51
C LEU A 65 -17.66 4.51 14.43
N ALA A 66 -18.35 5.44 15.07
CA ALA A 66 -17.74 6.38 16.00
C ALA A 66 -17.06 5.66 17.19
N PHE A 67 -17.67 4.56 17.68
CA PHE A 67 -17.08 3.75 18.75
C PHE A 67 -15.81 3.03 18.29
N ILE A 68 -15.81 2.46 17.08
CA ILE A 68 -14.66 1.77 16.49
C ILE A 68 -13.50 2.73 16.27
N ASP A 69 -13.78 3.92 15.73
CA ASP A 69 -12.76 4.96 15.53
C ASP A 69 -12.13 5.37 16.88
N ALA A 70 -12.94 5.60 17.91
CA ALA A 70 -12.44 5.91 19.25
C ALA A 70 -11.63 4.75 19.85
N ALA A 71 -12.06 3.50 19.65
CA ALA A 71 -11.35 2.32 20.11
C ALA A 71 -9.96 2.20 19.44
N GLN A 72 -9.87 2.47 18.15
CA GLN A 72 -8.60 2.48 17.40
C GLN A 72 -7.64 3.55 17.95
N MET A 73 -8.14 4.77 18.21
CA MET A 73 -7.33 5.85 18.77
C MET A 73 -6.79 5.50 20.16
N ILE A 74 -7.61 4.86 21.00
CA ILE A 74 -7.20 4.45 22.37
C ILE A 74 -6.11 3.38 22.30
N GLU A 75 -6.27 2.34 21.47
CA GLU A 75 -5.26 1.29 21.33
C GLU A 75 -3.94 1.83 20.76
N GLU A 76 -4.04 2.72 19.79
CA GLU A 76 -2.88 3.41 19.25
C GLU A 76 -2.14 4.24 20.30
N ARG A 77 -2.88 4.99 21.15
CA ARG A 77 -2.25 5.77 22.22
C ARG A 77 -1.58 4.90 23.28
N LEU A 78 -2.15 3.73 23.59
CA LEU A 78 -1.51 2.76 24.48
C LEU A 78 -0.22 2.21 23.88
N ARG A 79 -0.22 1.85 22.59
CA ARG A 79 0.99 1.42 21.90
C ARG A 79 2.08 2.50 21.90
N GLN A 80 1.70 3.75 21.68
CA GLN A 80 2.63 4.89 21.77
C GLN A 80 3.22 5.06 23.17
N LEU A 81 2.41 4.85 24.20
CA LEU A 81 2.89 4.89 25.58
C LEU A 81 3.91 3.79 25.87
N ASP A 82 3.68 2.57 25.36
CA ASP A 82 4.65 1.49 25.47
C ASP A 82 5.97 1.85 24.78
N ASP A 83 5.92 2.39 23.57
CA ASP A 83 7.09 2.88 22.83
C ASP A 83 7.83 4.02 23.58
N GLU A 84 7.09 4.98 24.18
CA GLU A 84 7.66 6.07 24.99
C GLU A 84 8.35 5.53 26.25
N ILE A 85 7.73 4.57 26.95
CA ILE A 85 8.29 3.94 28.14
C ILE A 85 9.58 3.16 27.78
N ASP A 86 9.59 2.44 26.68
CA ASP A 86 10.76 1.69 26.23
C ASP A 86 11.91 2.64 25.82
N ALA A 87 11.58 3.76 25.19
CA ALA A 87 12.56 4.81 24.90
C ALA A 87 13.19 5.41 26.18
N ILE A 88 12.39 5.65 27.22
CA ILE A 88 12.85 6.14 28.54
C ILE A 88 13.77 5.12 29.22
N LYS A 89 13.46 3.83 29.10
CA LYS A 89 14.30 2.75 29.62
C LYS A 89 15.63 2.59 28.87
N GLY A 90 15.85 3.38 27.78
CA GLY A 90 17.02 3.23 26.92
C GLY A 90 16.98 1.98 26.05
N VAL A 91 15.86 1.29 25.99
CA VAL A 91 15.62 0.17 25.10
C VAL A 91 15.49 0.72 23.69
N ARG A 92 16.48 0.45 22.83
CA ARG A 92 16.45 0.81 21.40
C ARG A 92 15.51 -0.08 20.61
N ALA A 93 14.74 -0.89 21.29
CA ALA A 93 13.71 -1.77 20.74
C ALA A 93 12.45 -0.97 20.44
N GLY A 94 11.71 -1.43 19.47
CA GLY A 94 10.41 -0.85 19.08
C GLY A 94 9.77 -1.69 18.00
N THR A 95 8.51 -1.40 17.70
CA THR A 95 7.79 -2.03 16.59
C THR A 95 7.52 -1.01 15.50
N LEU A 96 7.57 -1.44 14.24
CA LEU A 96 7.22 -0.64 13.07
C LEU A 96 6.32 -1.46 12.15
N ALA A 97 5.08 -1.03 11.99
CA ALA A 97 4.15 -1.60 11.00
C ALA A 97 4.31 -0.86 9.66
N LEU A 98 4.96 -1.51 8.70
CA LEU A 98 5.22 -0.94 7.38
C LEU A 98 4.16 -1.42 6.38
N GLY A 99 3.41 -0.48 5.79
CA GLY A 99 2.50 -0.74 4.68
C GLY A 99 3.16 -0.38 3.35
N VAL A 100 3.10 -1.26 2.35
CA VAL A 100 3.69 -0.94 1.05
C VAL A 100 2.74 -1.28 -0.08
N VAL A 101 2.68 -0.42 -1.10
CA VAL A 101 1.93 -0.75 -2.31
C VAL A 101 2.58 -1.94 -3.03
N SER A 102 1.79 -2.73 -3.75
CA SER A 102 2.22 -3.97 -4.39
C SER A 102 3.42 -3.83 -5.34
N THR A 103 3.67 -2.64 -5.88
CA THR A 103 4.88 -2.34 -6.66
C THR A 103 6.13 -2.18 -5.79
N ALA A 104 5.98 -1.82 -4.51
CA ALA A 104 7.12 -1.67 -3.61
C ALA A 104 7.61 -3.00 -3.03
N LYS A 105 6.86 -4.09 -3.16
CA LYS A 105 7.26 -5.43 -2.66
C LYS A 105 8.59 -5.92 -3.25
N TYR A 106 8.99 -5.40 -4.41
CA TYR A 106 10.23 -5.80 -5.10
C TYR A 106 11.49 -5.21 -4.45
N PHE A 107 11.36 -4.16 -3.63
CA PHE A 107 12.48 -3.55 -2.93
C PHE A 107 12.26 -3.41 -1.41
N ALA A 108 11.04 -3.49 -0.92
CA ALA A 108 10.75 -3.37 0.51
C ALA A 108 11.53 -4.36 1.39
N PRO A 109 11.71 -5.65 1.01
CA PRO A 109 12.54 -6.56 1.77
C PRO A 109 14.00 -6.12 1.88
N ARG A 110 14.56 -5.52 0.81
CA ARG A 110 15.93 -4.97 0.82
C ARG A 110 16.02 -3.74 1.73
N LEU A 111 15.00 -2.85 1.72
CA LEU A 111 14.91 -1.74 2.67
C LEU A 111 14.93 -2.25 4.11
N MET A 112 14.07 -3.23 4.42
CA MET A 112 13.97 -3.83 5.75
C MET A 112 15.29 -4.48 6.19
N ALA A 113 15.93 -5.27 5.34
CA ALA A 113 17.19 -5.92 5.63
C ALA A 113 18.29 -4.88 5.89
N THR A 114 18.38 -3.84 5.06
CA THR A 114 19.37 -2.77 5.23
C THR A 114 19.11 -1.96 6.52
N PHE A 115 17.85 -1.68 6.82
CA PHE A 115 17.48 -1.00 8.07
C PHE A 115 17.80 -1.84 9.29
N LYS A 116 17.49 -3.13 9.27
CA LYS A 116 17.75 -4.06 10.39
C LYS A 116 19.23 -4.20 10.72
N ASN A 117 20.13 -4.05 9.73
CA ASN A 117 21.58 -4.07 9.98
C ASN A 117 22.05 -2.94 10.91
N THR A 118 21.37 -1.80 10.92
CA THR A 118 21.68 -0.63 11.76
C THR A 118 20.77 -0.50 12.97
N HIS A 119 19.61 -1.16 12.94
CA HIS A 119 18.60 -1.12 13.99
C HIS A 119 18.08 -2.55 14.26
N PRO A 120 18.94 -3.46 14.79
CA PRO A 120 18.60 -4.88 14.97
C PRO A 120 17.46 -5.10 15.94
N ASP A 121 17.28 -4.20 16.89
CA ASP A 121 16.29 -4.32 17.98
C ASP A 121 14.90 -3.79 17.59
N ILE A 122 14.75 -3.18 16.40
CA ILE A 122 13.44 -2.74 15.90
C ILE A 122 12.79 -3.89 15.11
N ALA A 123 11.64 -4.37 15.60
CA ALA A 123 10.83 -5.34 14.89
C ALA A 123 9.99 -4.67 13.81
N VAL A 124 10.18 -5.06 12.55
CA VAL A 124 9.42 -4.51 11.42
C VAL A 124 8.46 -5.56 10.89
N SER A 125 7.15 -5.25 10.90
CA SER A 125 6.14 -6.01 10.19
C SER A 125 5.86 -5.41 8.82
N LEU A 126 5.57 -6.23 7.81
CA LEU A 126 5.32 -5.80 6.44
C LEU A 126 3.92 -6.20 5.99
N THR A 127 3.13 -5.20 5.59
CA THR A 127 1.84 -5.40 4.94
C THR A 127 1.92 -4.94 3.50
N ILE A 128 1.49 -5.79 2.55
CA ILE A 128 1.48 -5.49 1.12
C ILE A 128 0.03 -5.45 0.64
N GLY A 129 -0.30 -4.46 -0.17
CA GLY A 129 -1.63 -4.31 -0.77
C GLY A 129 -1.59 -3.41 -1.98
N ASN A 130 -2.74 -3.21 -2.63
CA ASN A 130 -2.84 -2.15 -3.62
C ASN A 130 -2.93 -0.77 -2.94
N ARG A 131 -2.96 0.31 -3.74
CA ARG A 131 -2.95 1.67 -3.18
C ARG A 131 -4.16 1.94 -2.28
N ALA A 132 -5.36 1.49 -2.67
CA ALA A 132 -6.58 1.71 -1.89
C ALA A 132 -6.55 0.95 -0.56
N GLU A 133 -6.09 -0.30 -0.57
CA GLU A 133 -5.93 -1.13 0.62
C GLU A 133 -4.92 -0.54 1.62
N ILE A 134 -3.77 -0.07 1.13
CA ILE A 134 -2.75 0.54 2.01
C ILE A 134 -3.24 1.89 2.58
N ILE A 135 -3.98 2.68 1.81
CA ILE A 135 -4.62 3.90 2.32
C ILE A 135 -5.64 3.57 3.42
N ALA A 136 -6.48 2.56 3.22
CA ALA A 136 -7.44 2.12 4.23
C ALA A 136 -6.74 1.69 5.52
N LYS A 137 -5.65 0.91 5.40
CA LYS A 137 -4.83 0.50 6.56
C LYS A 137 -4.16 1.68 7.27
N LEU A 138 -3.69 2.67 6.51
CA LEU A 138 -3.14 3.90 7.09
C LEU A 138 -4.22 4.71 7.82
N LYS A 139 -5.44 4.81 7.25
CA LYS A 139 -6.61 5.44 7.89
C LYS A 139 -6.98 4.73 9.20
N ASN A 140 -6.94 3.43 9.21
CA ASN A 140 -7.30 2.59 10.36
C ASN A 140 -6.15 2.39 11.37
N HIS A 141 -5.02 3.10 11.22
CA HIS A 141 -3.83 2.94 12.07
C HIS A 141 -3.23 1.51 12.09
N ASP A 142 -3.61 0.64 11.13
CA ASP A 142 -3.05 -0.71 10.98
C ASP A 142 -1.58 -0.69 10.53
N VAL A 143 -1.11 0.43 9.94
CA VAL A 143 0.28 0.66 9.55
C VAL A 143 0.77 2.02 10.02
N ASP A 144 2.04 2.09 10.37
CA ASP A 144 2.71 3.29 10.91
C ASP A 144 3.20 4.19 9.78
N ILE A 145 3.82 3.58 8.80
CA ILE A 145 4.40 4.23 7.63
C ILE A 145 3.90 3.49 6.39
N ALA A 146 3.43 4.25 5.40
CA ALA A 146 3.09 3.70 4.09
C ALA A 146 4.12 4.12 3.04
N LEU A 147 4.62 3.15 2.22
CA LEU A 147 5.45 3.45 1.06
C LEU A 147 4.59 3.36 -0.20
N MET A 148 4.49 4.46 -0.96
CA MET A 148 3.64 4.54 -2.14
C MET A 148 4.16 5.55 -3.17
N GLY A 149 3.77 5.37 -4.44
CA GLY A 149 4.19 6.22 -5.56
C GLY A 149 3.42 7.53 -5.69
N ARG A 150 2.39 7.76 -4.88
CA ARG A 150 1.61 9.01 -4.84
C ARG A 150 0.92 9.14 -3.49
N SER A 151 1.20 10.24 -2.79
CA SER A 151 0.51 10.55 -1.53
C SER A 151 -0.98 10.81 -1.75
N PRO A 152 -1.88 10.33 -0.89
CA PRO A 152 -3.27 10.77 -0.86
C PRO A 152 -3.38 12.26 -0.56
N SER A 153 -4.43 12.91 -1.08
CA SER A 153 -4.74 14.33 -0.83
C SER A 153 -5.96 14.53 0.06
N ASP A 154 -6.68 13.45 0.38
CA ASP A 154 -7.97 13.45 1.08
C ASP A 154 -7.86 13.26 2.60
N MET A 155 -6.64 13.33 3.14
CA MET A 155 -6.39 13.18 4.57
C MET A 155 -5.13 13.95 4.99
N PRO A 156 -5.01 14.33 6.29
CA PRO A 156 -3.85 15.04 6.80
C PRO A 156 -2.65 14.09 6.91
N LEU A 157 -1.66 14.27 6.04
CA LEU A 157 -0.49 13.41 5.92
C LEU A 157 0.80 14.21 5.89
N HIS A 158 1.83 13.65 6.49
CA HIS A 158 3.22 14.04 6.27
C HIS A 158 3.85 13.08 5.26
N SER A 159 4.34 13.64 4.15
CA SER A 159 4.91 12.86 3.04
C SER A 159 6.34 13.27 2.77
N VAL A 160 7.24 12.31 2.72
CA VAL A 160 8.67 12.52 2.45
C VAL A 160 9.06 11.70 1.23
N VAL A 161 9.67 12.34 0.24
CA VAL A 161 10.25 11.66 -0.93
C VAL A 161 11.53 10.93 -0.51
N PHE A 162 11.70 9.69 -1.00
CA PHE A 162 12.93 8.94 -0.75
C PHE A 162 13.57 8.31 -2.00
N GLY A 163 12.97 8.49 -3.19
CA GLY A 163 13.56 8.01 -4.44
C GLY A 163 12.64 8.17 -5.65
N ASP A 164 13.18 7.90 -6.82
CA ASP A 164 12.46 7.96 -8.08
C ASP A 164 11.59 6.70 -8.29
N HIS A 165 10.48 6.88 -9.00
CA HIS A 165 9.54 5.82 -9.34
C HIS A 165 9.16 5.92 -10.83
N PRO A 166 10.00 5.42 -11.73
CA PRO A 166 9.72 5.44 -13.16
C PRO A 166 8.66 4.40 -13.54
N LEU A 167 7.73 4.80 -14.39
CA LEU A 167 6.70 3.95 -14.98
C LEU A 167 6.95 3.86 -16.49
N VAL A 168 6.85 2.65 -17.04
CA VAL A 168 7.22 2.31 -18.43
C VAL A 168 6.17 1.45 -19.10
N MET A 169 6.17 1.46 -20.44
CA MET A 169 5.46 0.46 -21.25
C MET A 169 6.38 -0.73 -21.49
N ILE A 170 5.84 -1.94 -21.37
CA ILE A 170 6.57 -3.19 -21.58
C ILE A 170 5.88 -4.07 -22.62
N ALA A 171 6.70 -4.83 -23.34
CA ALA A 171 6.26 -5.82 -24.32
C ALA A 171 7.20 -7.03 -24.32
N PRO A 172 6.83 -8.16 -24.95
CA PRO A 172 7.76 -9.23 -25.21
C PRO A 172 8.81 -8.79 -26.26
N PRO A 173 10.01 -9.39 -26.30
CA PRO A 173 11.11 -8.94 -27.19
C PRO A 173 10.81 -9.04 -28.68
N ASP A 174 9.89 -9.92 -29.08
CA ASP A 174 9.45 -10.16 -30.46
C ASP A 174 8.25 -9.31 -30.88
N HIS A 175 7.75 -8.45 -29.98
CA HIS A 175 6.63 -7.55 -30.27
C HIS A 175 6.96 -6.59 -31.42
N PRO A 176 6.03 -6.28 -32.36
CA PRO A 176 6.28 -5.39 -33.50
C PRO A 176 6.82 -4.01 -33.11
N LEU A 177 6.40 -3.50 -31.96
CA LEU A 177 6.84 -2.20 -31.43
C LEU A 177 8.18 -2.26 -30.68
N ALA A 178 8.74 -3.43 -30.40
CA ALA A 178 9.94 -3.59 -29.55
C ALA A 178 11.19 -2.89 -30.10
N LYS A 179 11.30 -2.76 -31.42
CA LYS A 179 12.43 -2.10 -32.11
C LYS A 179 12.11 -0.70 -32.63
N ARG A 180 10.87 -0.25 -32.43
CA ARG A 180 10.45 1.07 -32.88
C ARG A 180 10.89 2.15 -31.90
N ARG A 181 11.09 3.36 -32.41
CA ARG A 181 11.39 4.59 -31.67
C ARG A 181 10.26 5.56 -31.79
N ASP A 182 10.16 6.47 -30.82
CA ASP A 182 9.23 7.59 -30.81
C ASP A 182 7.77 7.16 -31.08
N ILE A 183 7.34 6.05 -30.43
CA ILE A 183 5.97 5.54 -30.56
C ILE A 183 5.00 6.55 -29.98
N THR A 184 3.99 6.96 -30.74
CA THR A 184 3.01 7.94 -30.29
C THR A 184 1.98 7.35 -29.33
N LYS A 185 1.24 8.20 -28.60
CA LYS A 185 0.13 7.76 -27.73
C LYS A 185 -0.97 7.06 -28.52
N GLU A 186 -1.28 7.55 -29.71
CA GLU A 186 -2.31 7.02 -30.59
C GLU A 186 -1.93 5.62 -31.13
N GLU A 187 -0.65 5.40 -31.41
CA GLU A 187 -0.15 4.10 -31.84
C GLU A 187 -0.21 3.09 -30.69
N ILE A 188 0.32 3.45 -29.51
CA ILE A 188 0.32 2.55 -28.36
C ILE A 188 -1.10 2.26 -27.85
N ALA A 189 -2.04 3.21 -27.99
CA ALA A 189 -3.43 3.05 -27.61
C ALA A 189 -4.19 1.99 -28.43
N ARG A 190 -3.68 1.61 -29.60
CA ARG A 190 -4.27 0.55 -30.45
C ARG A 190 -3.91 -0.86 -29.95
N GLU A 191 -2.89 -0.96 -29.12
CA GLU A 191 -2.46 -2.24 -28.59
C GLU A 191 -3.42 -2.76 -27.51
N HIS A 192 -3.39 -4.07 -27.28
CA HIS A 192 -4.12 -4.70 -26.20
C HIS A 192 -3.34 -4.56 -24.89
N PHE A 193 -3.95 -3.85 -23.91
CA PHE A 193 -3.34 -3.65 -22.61
C PHE A 193 -3.71 -4.74 -21.61
N LEU A 194 -2.73 -5.14 -20.82
CA LEU A 194 -2.92 -5.89 -19.58
C LEU A 194 -2.85 -4.89 -18.43
N ILE A 195 -3.96 -4.68 -17.76
CA ILE A 195 -4.15 -3.60 -16.80
C ILE A 195 -4.29 -4.12 -15.38
N ARG A 196 -3.95 -3.29 -14.43
CA ARG A 196 -4.14 -3.59 -13.00
C ARG A 196 -5.62 -3.42 -12.61
N GLU A 197 -5.95 -4.04 -11.49
CA GLU A 197 -7.27 -3.94 -10.84
C GLU A 197 -7.60 -2.49 -10.42
N PRO A 198 -8.90 -2.16 -10.21
CA PRO A 198 -9.32 -0.90 -9.60
C PRO A 198 -8.65 -0.68 -8.24
N GLY A 199 -8.31 0.58 -7.92
CA GLY A 199 -7.57 0.93 -6.70
C GLY A 199 -6.04 0.84 -6.83
N SER A 200 -5.51 0.32 -7.94
CA SER A 200 -4.07 0.33 -8.25
C SER A 200 -3.61 1.73 -8.69
N GLY A 201 -2.51 2.21 -8.08
CA GLY A 201 -1.89 3.48 -8.48
C GLY A 201 -1.28 3.44 -9.89
N THR A 202 -0.86 2.27 -10.36
CA THR A 202 -0.36 2.06 -11.72
C THR A 202 -1.48 2.19 -12.74
N ARG A 203 -2.67 1.59 -12.46
CA ARG A 203 -3.87 1.76 -13.29
C ARG A 203 -4.26 3.24 -13.42
N ILE A 204 -4.37 3.95 -12.30
CA ILE A 204 -4.70 5.40 -12.31
C ILE A 204 -3.71 6.19 -13.17
N SER A 205 -2.42 5.84 -13.13
CA SER A 205 -1.42 6.53 -13.94
C SER A 205 -1.55 6.22 -15.43
N LEU A 206 -1.94 4.99 -15.80
CA LEU A 206 -2.24 4.62 -17.18
C LEU A 206 -3.49 5.35 -17.69
N GLU A 207 -4.56 5.37 -16.89
CA GLU A 207 -5.81 6.09 -17.21
C GLU A 207 -5.54 7.59 -17.47
N ILE A 208 -4.72 8.23 -16.65
CA ILE A 208 -4.31 9.63 -16.88
C ILE A 208 -3.52 9.76 -18.18
N PHE A 209 -2.59 8.84 -18.46
CA PHE A 209 -1.76 8.89 -19.68
C PHE A 209 -2.59 8.72 -20.96
N LEU A 210 -3.57 7.82 -20.94
CA LEU A 210 -4.44 7.52 -22.07
C LEU A 210 -5.73 8.38 -22.11
N GLY A 211 -5.99 9.18 -21.08
CA GLY A 211 -7.24 9.92 -20.92
C GLY A 211 -7.53 10.95 -22.02
N GLU A 212 -6.51 11.37 -22.77
CA GLU A 212 -6.65 12.27 -23.93
C GLU A 212 -7.10 11.53 -25.20
N ILE A 213 -7.09 10.20 -25.22
CA ILE A 213 -7.47 9.37 -26.37
C ILE A 213 -8.97 9.06 -26.30
N PRO A 214 -9.80 9.54 -27.24
CA PRO A 214 -11.25 9.32 -27.22
C PRO A 214 -11.61 7.83 -27.20
N GLY A 215 -12.53 7.46 -26.29
CA GLY A 215 -13.05 6.08 -26.18
C GLY A 215 -12.09 5.05 -25.56
N LYS A 216 -10.80 5.39 -25.34
CA LYS A 216 -9.84 4.39 -24.82
C LYS A 216 -10.10 3.99 -23.38
N LEU A 217 -10.65 4.87 -22.56
CA LEU A 217 -10.98 4.55 -21.16
C LEU A 217 -12.17 3.58 -21.03
N GLU A 218 -12.99 3.45 -22.06
CA GLU A 218 -14.13 2.50 -22.11
C GLU A 218 -13.65 1.07 -22.38
N ASP A 219 -12.52 0.92 -23.11
CA ASP A 219 -11.87 -0.35 -23.38
C ASP A 219 -10.36 -0.25 -23.13
N LEU A 220 -9.99 -0.30 -21.87
CA LEU A 220 -8.57 -0.26 -21.47
C LEU A 220 -7.82 -1.58 -21.74
N GLY A 221 -8.51 -2.72 -21.72
CA GLY A 221 -7.92 -4.05 -21.92
C GLY A 221 -8.25 -5.05 -20.82
N THR A 222 -7.47 -6.14 -20.74
CA THR A 222 -7.71 -7.24 -19.79
C THR A 222 -7.20 -6.92 -18.41
N GLU A 223 -8.08 -7.03 -17.40
CA GLU A 223 -7.75 -6.78 -15.99
C GLU A 223 -7.06 -7.96 -15.33
N MET A 224 -6.00 -7.66 -14.56
CA MET A 224 -5.25 -8.61 -13.77
C MET A 224 -4.87 -8.01 -12.41
N SER A 225 -5.00 -8.79 -11.33
CA SER A 225 -4.83 -8.31 -9.96
C SER A 225 -3.38 -8.28 -9.44
N SER A 226 -2.39 -8.71 -10.24
CA SER A 226 -1.00 -8.74 -9.77
C SER A 226 0.01 -8.37 -10.86
N ASN A 227 1.10 -7.70 -10.42
CA ASN A 227 2.21 -7.38 -11.32
C ASN A 227 2.87 -8.64 -11.89
N GLU A 228 2.97 -9.74 -11.11
CA GLU A 228 3.52 -11.01 -11.58
C GLU A 228 2.68 -11.60 -12.71
N THR A 229 1.36 -11.65 -12.53
CA THR A 229 0.45 -12.17 -13.56
C THR A 229 0.58 -11.34 -14.84
N ILE A 230 0.61 -10.00 -14.72
CA ILE A 230 0.82 -9.11 -15.87
C ILE A 230 2.14 -9.41 -16.58
N LYS A 231 3.25 -9.51 -15.85
CA LYS A 231 4.57 -9.82 -16.44
C LYS A 231 4.54 -11.15 -17.18
N GLN A 232 3.98 -12.20 -16.56
CA GLN A 232 3.87 -13.51 -17.20
C GLN A 232 2.99 -13.47 -18.47
N ALA A 233 1.89 -12.74 -18.42
CA ALA A 233 0.97 -12.59 -19.55
C ALA A 233 1.62 -11.79 -20.70
N VAL A 234 2.38 -10.73 -20.39
CA VAL A 234 3.18 -10.00 -21.40
C VAL A 234 4.23 -10.92 -22.03
N MET A 235 4.99 -11.67 -21.23
CA MET A 235 5.98 -12.63 -21.74
C MET A 235 5.36 -13.73 -22.58
N ALA A 236 4.10 -14.09 -22.33
CA ALA A 236 3.32 -15.04 -23.13
C ALA A 236 2.72 -14.43 -24.41
N GLY A 237 2.92 -13.13 -24.66
CA GLY A 237 2.41 -12.45 -25.86
C GLY A 237 0.93 -12.08 -25.83
N LEU A 238 0.27 -12.06 -24.63
CA LEU A 238 -1.14 -11.71 -24.49
C LEU A 238 -1.42 -10.21 -24.68
N GLY A 239 -0.40 -9.37 -24.69
CA GLY A 239 -0.54 -7.92 -24.85
C GLY A 239 0.66 -7.17 -24.27
N ILE A 240 0.50 -5.85 -24.14
CA ILE A 240 1.49 -4.96 -23.54
C ILE A 240 1.00 -4.49 -22.16
N ALA A 241 1.91 -3.92 -21.35
CA ALA A 241 1.50 -3.39 -20.06
C ALA A 241 2.23 -2.10 -19.70
N PHE A 242 1.56 -1.27 -18.91
CA PHE A 242 2.14 -0.13 -18.22
C PHE A 242 2.44 -0.50 -16.77
N ILE A 243 3.71 -0.40 -16.36
CA ILE A 243 4.16 -0.94 -15.08
C ILE A 243 5.30 -0.09 -14.49
N SER A 244 5.54 -0.24 -13.18
CA SER A 244 6.74 0.31 -12.54
C SER A 244 8.00 -0.41 -13.04
N ALA A 245 9.00 0.34 -13.46
CA ALA A 245 10.28 -0.22 -13.88
C ALA A 245 10.96 -1.03 -12.78
N HIS A 246 10.74 -0.70 -11.52
CA HIS A 246 11.29 -1.43 -10.37
C HIS A 246 10.75 -2.86 -10.24
N THR A 247 9.67 -3.20 -10.95
CA THR A 247 9.07 -4.54 -10.89
C THR A 247 9.63 -5.51 -11.94
N ILE A 248 10.37 -5.00 -12.94
CA ILE A 248 10.79 -5.74 -14.13
C ILE A 248 12.31 -5.79 -14.32
N ALA A 249 13.09 -5.41 -13.30
CA ALA A 249 14.54 -5.31 -13.42
C ALA A 249 15.19 -6.63 -13.88
N MET A 250 14.76 -7.75 -13.33
CA MET A 250 15.27 -9.08 -13.70
C MET A 250 14.83 -9.50 -15.11
N GLU A 251 13.58 -9.28 -15.45
CA GLU A 251 13.04 -9.64 -16.77
C GLU A 251 13.73 -8.86 -17.90
N LEU A 252 14.08 -7.59 -17.65
CA LEU A 252 14.87 -6.79 -18.61
C LEU A 252 16.30 -7.29 -18.69
N GLU A 253 16.93 -7.61 -17.55
CA GLU A 253 18.31 -8.12 -17.50
C GLU A 253 18.45 -9.43 -18.29
N PHE A 254 17.47 -10.34 -18.16
CA PHE A 254 17.43 -11.62 -18.86
C PHE A 254 16.79 -11.56 -20.26
N GLY A 255 16.43 -10.36 -20.75
CA GLY A 255 15.85 -10.15 -22.07
C GLY A 255 14.50 -10.84 -22.29
N LYS A 256 13.75 -11.09 -21.21
CA LYS A 256 12.40 -11.68 -21.26
C LYS A 256 11.31 -10.65 -21.54
N LEU A 257 11.59 -9.39 -21.22
CA LEU A 257 10.75 -8.22 -21.52
C LEU A 257 11.63 -7.12 -22.12
N VAL A 258 11.00 -6.22 -22.84
CA VAL A 258 11.60 -4.97 -23.31
C VAL A 258 10.74 -3.78 -22.90
N THR A 259 11.36 -2.62 -22.75
CA THR A 259 10.62 -1.35 -22.63
C THR A 259 10.37 -0.78 -24.02
N LEU A 260 9.15 -0.32 -24.27
CA LEU A 260 8.80 0.37 -25.51
C LEU A 260 9.18 1.86 -25.43
N ASP A 261 9.76 2.37 -26.50
CA ASP A 261 10.15 3.77 -26.63
C ASP A 261 8.94 4.62 -27.03
N VAL A 262 8.12 4.96 -26.05
CA VAL A 262 6.88 5.74 -26.23
C VAL A 262 7.13 7.19 -25.86
N ILE A 263 6.65 8.12 -26.69
CA ILE A 263 6.76 9.56 -26.43
C ILE A 263 6.12 9.91 -25.08
N GLY A 264 6.87 10.60 -24.22
CA GLY A 264 6.46 10.91 -22.84
C GLY A 264 6.75 9.83 -21.81
N MET A 265 7.45 8.75 -22.17
CA MET A 265 7.94 7.73 -21.23
C MET A 265 9.46 7.84 -21.03
N PRO A 266 9.98 7.43 -19.87
CA PRO A 266 9.23 6.97 -18.69
C PRO A 266 8.47 8.09 -18.00
N ILE A 267 7.27 7.81 -17.48
CA ILE A 267 6.60 8.75 -16.58
C ILE A 267 7.37 8.74 -15.26
N ARG A 268 8.01 9.84 -14.93
CA ARG A 268 8.79 9.99 -13.70
C ARG A 268 7.86 10.36 -12.55
N ARG A 269 7.69 9.44 -11.61
CA ARG A 269 7.05 9.62 -10.32
C ARG A 269 8.10 9.52 -9.23
N GLN A 270 7.68 9.71 -7.98
CA GLN A 270 8.53 9.58 -6.81
C GLN A 270 7.94 8.57 -5.84
N TRP A 271 8.80 7.92 -5.08
CA TRP A 271 8.41 7.12 -3.93
C TRP A 271 8.30 8.01 -2.70
N PHE A 272 7.19 7.88 -2.01
CA PHE A 272 6.87 8.60 -0.79
C PHE A 272 6.82 7.65 0.40
N SER A 273 7.40 8.09 1.50
CA SER A 273 7.10 7.63 2.86
C SER A 273 6.00 8.52 3.40
N VAL A 274 4.87 7.94 3.78
CA VAL A 274 3.67 8.66 4.18
C VAL A 274 3.29 8.24 5.59
N THR A 275 3.06 9.23 6.46
CA THR A 275 2.58 9.06 7.85
C THR A 275 1.41 10.00 8.11
N ARG A 276 0.54 9.66 9.04
CA ARG A 276 -0.54 10.55 9.49
C ARG A 276 0.03 11.68 10.34
N THR A 277 -0.52 12.89 10.22
CA THR A 277 -0.09 14.06 11.02
C THR A 277 -0.67 14.05 12.44
N ASP A 278 -1.79 13.33 12.64
CA ASP A 278 -2.44 13.16 13.94
C ASP A 278 -1.84 12.02 14.78
N ARG A 279 -0.76 11.39 14.28
CA ARG A 279 -0.05 10.34 14.96
C ARG A 279 1.25 10.85 15.57
N THR A 280 1.53 10.48 16.81
CA THR A 280 2.83 10.70 17.44
C THR A 280 3.89 9.85 16.76
N ILE A 281 4.99 10.45 16.34
CA ILE A 281 6.09 9.74 15.70
C ILE A 281 6.89 8.97 16.76
N SER A 282 6.83 7.64 16.73
CA SER A 282 7.62 6.81 17.64
C SER A 282 9.11 6.85 17.30
N PRO A 283 10.02 6.50 18.22
CA PRO A 283 11.45 6.38 17.93
C PRO A 283 11.76 5.46 16.74
N ALA A 284 11.05 4.33 16.63
CA ALA A 284 11.18 3.39 15.51
C ALA A 284 10.75 4.01 14.17
N MET A 285 9.62 4.73 14.14
CA MET A 285 9.17 5.47 12.96
C MET A 285 10.19 6.53 12.55
N ASN A 286 10.69 7.33 13.51
CA ASN A 286 11.68 8.36 13.23
C ASN A 286 12.99 7.77 12.68
N ALA A 287 13.49 6.70 13.30
CA ALA A 287 14.68 6.00 12.83
C ALA A 287 14.51 5.50 11.37
N PHE A 288 13.37 4.93 11.04
CA PHE A 288 13.09 4.45 9.69
C PHE A 288 12.94 5.60 8.67
N GLN A 289 12.32 6.72 9.05
CA GLN A 289 12.23 7.90 8.18
C GLN A 289 13.61 8.54 7.93
N VAL A 290 14.47 8.61 8.95
CA VAL A 290 15.87 9.07 8.78
C VAL A 290 16.62 8.14 7.85
N PHE A 291 16.49 6.82 8.04
CA PHE A 291 17.10 5.82 7.16
C PHE A 291 16.61 5.97 5.70
N LEU A 292 15.32 6.14 5.47
CA LEU A 292 14.78 6.33 4.13
C LEU A 292 15.36 7.57 3.44
N ARG A 293 15.45 8.71 4.15
CA ARG A 293 16.03 9.93 3.60
C ARG A 293 17.51 9.78 3.22
N GLN A 294 18.28 9.01 4.00
CA GLN A 294 19.72 8.86 3.80
C GLN A 294 20.08 7.74 2.82
N ARG A 295 19.33 6.64 2.83
CA ARG A 295 19.68 5.39 2.12
C ARG A 295 18.56 4.78 1.31
N GLY A 296 17.33 5.30 1.38
CA GLY A 296 16.17 4.72 0.72
C GLY A 296 16.35 4.55 -0.79
N ALA A 297 16.87 5.57 -1.44
CA ALA A 297 17.12 5.54 -2.89
C ALA A 297 18.11 4.44 -3.30
N GLN A 298 19.11 4.13 -2.46
CA GLN A 298 20.12 3.10 -2.74
C GLN A 298 19.55 1.67 -2.67
N CYS A 299 18.40 1.49 -2.03
CA CYS A 299 17.72 0.21 -1.94
C CYS A 299 16.79 -0.06 -3.12
N LEU A 300 16.50 0.95 -3.95
CA LEU A 300 15.68 0.79 -5.15
C LEU A 300 16.44 0.01 -6.23
N PRO A 301 15.76 -0.77 -7.07
CA PRO A 301 16.38 -1.40 -8.24
C PRO A 301 16.99 -0.35 -9.18
N PHE A 302 18.17 -0.64 -9.73
CA PHE A 302 18.87 0.27 -10.64
C PHE A 302 18.16 0.32 -11.99
N PHE A 303 17.50 1.42 -12.26
CA PHE A 303 16.79 1.64 -13.51
C PHE A 303 17.66 2.34 -14.58
N ASN A 304 18.58 3.21 -14.17
CA ASN A 304 19.42 4.00 -15.10
C ASN A 304 20.31 3.17 -16.02
N LYS A 305 20.66 1.93 -15.66
CA LYS A 305 21.40 1.01 -16.55
C LYS A 305 20.53 0.40 -17.65
N LEU A 306 19.20 0.32 -17.42
CA LEU A 306 18.26 -0.38 -18.30
C LEU A 306 17.54 0.58 -19.24
N TYR A 307 17.52 1.86 -18.91
CA TYR A 307 16.94 2.93 -19.73
C TYR A 307 17.94 4.10 -19.74
N PRO A 308 18.86 4.15 -20.73
CA PRO A 308 19.79 5.27 -20.83
C PRO A 308 19.00 6.56 -20.94
N MET A 309 19.15 7.41 -19.94
CA MET A 309 18.53 8.73 -19.90
C MET A 309 18.87 9.45 -21.20
N GLN A 310 17.87 9.88 -21.94
CA GLN A 310 18.08 10.96 -22.89
C GLN A 310 18.65 12.11 -22.05
N GLN A 311 19.90 12.46 -22.27
CA GLN A 311 20.48 13.67 -21.70
C GLN A 311 19.57 14.81 -22.14
N GLU A 312 19.04 15.59 -21.21
CA GLU A 312 18.36 16.82 -21.55
C GLU A 312 19.29 17.62 -22.45
N PRO A 313 18.82 18.08 -23.63
CA PRO A 313 19.59 19.04 -24.40
C PRO A 313 19.78 20.27 -23.53
N GLY A 314 21.07 20.60 -23.24
CA GLY A 314 21.50 21.74 -22.45
C GLY A 314 21.07 23.08 -23.03
#